data_c207db965c788713384844a20ea88e93
#
_entry.id   c207db965c788713384844a20ea88e93
#
_cell.length_a   1.000
_cell.length_b   1.000
_cell.length_c   1.000
_cell.angle_alpha   90.00
_cell.angle_beta   90.00
_cell.angle_gamma   90.00
#
_symmetry.space_group_name_H-M   'P 1'
#
loop_
_entity.id
_entity.type
_entity.pdbx_description
1 polymer ?
#
loop_
_entity_poly.entity_id
_entity_poly.type
_entity_poly.pdbx_seq_one_letter_code
_entity_poly.pdbx_strand_id
1 'polypeptide(L)'
;MARILVVDDEPDAVELLQEFLTAKGYDVIIASDGEEALRQVKEHRPHLILLDVRMPKLNGMEVLKRVREIDHEVGVIMVTAVNEEETGREALKMGAFDYITKPLDLQYLERSLWLKIATMLV
;
A
#
# COMPACT_ATOMS: atom_id res chain seq x y z
N MET A 1 -7.57 -12.04 10.90
CA MET A 1 -6.65 -10.91 11.00
C MET A 1 -6.34 -10.36 9.62
N ALA A 2 -6.36 -9.05 9.46
CA ALA A 2 -6.10 -8.48 8.14
C ALA A 2 -4.63 -8.58 7.76
N ARG A 3 -4.38 -8.88 6.51
CA ARG A 3 -3.04 -9.01 5.94
C ARG A 3 -2.72 -7.79 5.10
N ILE A 4 -1.59 -7.16 5.39
CA ILE A 4 -1.17 -5.93 4.70
C ILE A 4 0.17 -6.18 4.00
N LEU A 5 0.23 -5.84 2.72
CA LEU A 5 1.47 -5.89 1.95
C LEU A 5 2.08 -4.48 1.95
N VAL A 6 3.31 -4.38 2.40
CA VAL A 6 4.08 -3.12 2.37
C VAL A 6 5.07 -3.19 1.22
N VAL A 7 4.97 -2.26 0.28
CA VAL A 7 5.83 -2.21 -0.90
C VAL A 7 6.64 -0.92 -0.87
N ASP A 8 7.93 -1.04 -0.61
CA ASP A 8 8.84 0.09 -0.53
C ASP A 8 10.26 -0.45 -0.71
N ASP A 9 11.12 0.30 -1.38
CA ASP A 9 12.51 -0.12 -1.61
C ASP A 9 13.47 0.39 -0.53
N GLU A 10 13.00 1.20 0.42
CA GLU A 10 13.84 1.71 1.50
C GLU A 10 13.70 0.83 2.76
N PRO A 11 14.79 0.15 3.16
CA PRO A 11 14.70 -0.77 4.30
C PRO A 11 14.22 -0.12 5.60
N ASP A 12 14.64 1.12 5.87
CA ASP A 12 14.25 1.80 7.10
C ASP A 12 12.75 2.09 7.14
N ALA A 13 12.18 2.48 6.01
CA ALA A 13 10.74 2.73 5.92
C ALA A 13 9.95 1.44 6.11
N VAL A 14 10.41 0.36 5.49
CA VAL A 14 9.79 -0.95 5.62
C VAL A 14 9.81 -1.43 7.06
N GLU A 15 10.97 -1.31 7.73
CA GLU A 15 11.11 -1.74 9.11
C GLU A 15 10.16 -0.98 10.04
N LEU A 16 10.09 0.34 9.88
CA LEU A 16 9.20 1.17 10.68
C LEU A 16 7.73 0.76 10.50
N LEU A 17 7.30 0.59 9.27
CA LEU A 17 5.92 0.21 8.97
C LEU A 17 5.63 -1.19 9.46
N GLN A 18 6.55 -2.13 9.29
CA GLN A 18 6.38 -3.49 9.75
C GLN A 18 6.19 -3.53 11.26
N GLU A 19 7.02 -2.83 12.01
CA GLU A 19 6.90 -2.77 13.47
C GLU A 19 5.57 -2.14 13.90
N PHE A 20 5.23 -1.01 13.28
CA PHE A 20 4.00 -0.30 13.61
C PHE A 20 2.76 -1.16 13.35
N LEU A 21 2.68 -1.74 12.17
CA LEU A 21 1.50 -2.52 11.78
C LEU A 21 1.39 -3.83 12.54
N THR A 22 2.53 -4.49 12.79
CA THR A 22 2.53 -5.72 13.58
C THR A 22 2.06 -5.43 15.01
N ALA A 23 2.48 -4.32 15.59
CA ALA A 23 2.05 -3.92 16.93
C ALA A 23 0.54 -3.66 16.99
N LYS A 24 -0.07 -3.28 15.87
CA LYS A 24 -1.52 -3.06 15.79
C LYS A 24 -2.30 -4.34 15.50
N GLY A 25 -1.62 -5.47 15.38
CA GLY A 25 -2.27 -6.76 15.18
C GLY A 25 -2.46 -7.20 13.75
N TYR A 26 -1.87 -6.49 12.79
CA TYR A 26 -1.94 -6.88 11.39
C TYR A 26 -0.89 -7.91 11.04
N ASP A 27 -1.21 -8.76 10.07
CA ASP A 27 -0.27 -9.70 9.47
C ASP A 27 0.41 -8.98 8.31
N VAL A 28 1.74 -8.82 8.37
CA VAL A 28 2.48 -7.97 7.43
C VAL A 28 3.34 -8.79 6.49
N ILE A 29 3.22 -8.52 5.20
CA ILE A 29 4.07 -9.07 4.15
C ILE A 29 4.83 -7.91 3.52
N ILE A 30 6.04 -8.15 3.07
CA ILE A 30 6.91 -7.12 2.53
C ILE A 30 7.31 -7.46 1.10
N ALA A 31 7.36 -6.43 0.24
CA ALA A 31 7.95 -6.52 -1.08
C ALA A 31 8.86 -5.30 -1.28
N SER A 32 10.01 -5.52 -1.86
CA SER A 32 11.00 -4.45 -2.07
C SER A 32 10.94 -3.81 -3.45
N ASP A 33 10.17 -4.37 -4.36
CA ASP A 33 9.95 -3.80 -5.69
C ASP A 33 8.60 -4.21 -6.24
N GLY A 34 8.25 -3.65 -7.40
CA GLY A 34 6.94 -3.85 -8.00
C GLY A 34 6.68 -5.28 -8.47
N GLU A 35 7.70 -5.94 -9.00
CA GLU A 35 7.54 -7.32 -9.49
C GLU A 35 7.29 -8.27 -8.33
N GLU A 36 8.05 -8.11 -7.25
CA GLU A 36 7.83 -8.89 -6.04
C GLU A 36 6.44 -8.62 -5.46
N ALA A 37 6.01 -7.35 -5.48
CA ALA A 37 4.68 -6.98 -5.02
C ALA A 37 3.59 -7.74 -5.77
N LEU A 38 3.70 -7.80 -7.10
CA LEU A 38 2.71 -8.51 -7.91
C LEU A 38 2.68 -10.00 -7.60
N ARG A 39 3.84 -10.62 -7.37
CA ARG A 39 3.88 -12.02 -6.96
C ARG A 39 3.19 -12.22 -5.62
N GLN A 40 3.47 -11.34 -4.65
CA GLN A 40 2.88 -11.43 -3.32
C GLN A 40 1.36 -11.26 -3.36
N VAL A 41 0.87 -10.37 -4.21
CA VAL A 41 -0.58 -10.20 -4.37
C VAL A 41 -1.23 -11.49 -4.85
N LYS A 42 -0.62 -12.15 -5.81
CA LYS A 42 -1.14 -13.40 -6.36
C LYS A 42 -1.08 -14.55 -5.35
N GLU A 43 0.03 -14.66 -4.63
CA GLU A 43 0.27 -15.79 -3.71
C GLU A 43 -0.46 -15.64 -2.39
N HIS A 44 -0.46 -14.45 -1.82
CA HIS A 44 -0.94 -14.24 -0.46
C HIS A 44 -2.24 -13.47 -0.32
N ARG A 45 -2.74 -12.91 -1.41
CA ARG A 45 -4.01 -12.20 -1.44
C ARG A 45 -4.19 -11.25 -0.26
N PRO A 46 -3.33 -10.22 -0.13
CA PRO A 46 -3.47 -9.28 0.98
C PRO A 46 -4.81 -8.54 0.91
N HIS A 47 -5.28 -8.08 2.06
CA HIS A 47 -6.50 -7.27 2.12
C HIS A 47 -6.21 -5.84 1.71
N LEU A 48 -4.97 -5.38 1.94
CA LEU A 48 -4.59 -4.01 1.69
C LEU A 48 -3.11 -3.93 1.33
N ILE A 49 -2.76 -2.98 0.47
CA ILE A 49 -1.39 -2.74 0.03
C ILE A 49 -1.02 -1.29 0.36
N LEU A 50 0.11 -1.10 1.02
CA LEU A 50 0.75 0.21 1.13
C LEU A 50 1.82 0.26 0.06
N LEU A 51 1.68 1.17 -0.89
CA LEU A 51 2.45 1.13 -2.13
C LEU A 51 3.15 2.45 -2.39
N ASP A 52 4.48 2.45 -2.33
CA ASP A 52 5.28 3.62 -2.64
C ASP A 52 5.21 3.89 -4.15
N VAL A 53 5.02 5.16 -4.50
CA VAL A 53 4.98 5.57 -5.91
C VAL A 53 6.36 5.46 -6.54
N ARG A 54 7.40 5.90 -5.85
CA ARG A 54 8.74 5.95 -6.41
C ARG A 54 9.55 4.73 -6.05
N MET A 55 9.71 3.84 -7.02
CA MET A 55 10.55 2.66 -6.89
C MET A 55 11.30 2.44 -8.19
N PRO A 56 12.49 1.83 -8.14
CA PRO A 56 13.21 1.50 -9.37
C PRO A 56 12.46 0.45 -10.19
N LYS A 57 12.71 0.41 -11.47
CA LYS A 57 12.13 -0.51 -12.45
C LYS A 57 10.64 -0.24 -12.67
N LEU A 58 9.77 -0.82 -11.87
CA LEU A 58 8.34 -0.71 -12.01
C LEU A 58 7.81 0.23 -10.92
N ASN A 59 7.35 1.44 -11.31
CA ASN A 59 6.88 2.40 -10.33
C ASN A 59 5.50 2.02 -9.77
N GLY A 60 5.12 2.68 -8.67
CA GLY A 60 3.90 2.34 -7.97
C GLY A 60 2.62 2.52 -8.79
N MET A 61 2.59 3.48 -9.71
CA MET A 61 1.39 3.68 -10.55
C MET A 61 1.18 2.49 -11.48
N GLU A 62 2.25 1.95 -12.04
CA GLU A 62 2.17 0.76 -12.88
C GLU A 62 1.77 -0.47 -12.07
N VAL A 63 2.30 -0.59 -10.86
CA VAL A 63 1.91 -1.67 -9.95
C VAL A 63 0.41 -1.59 -9.62
N LEU A 64 -0.09 -0.39 -9.32
CA LEU A 64 -1.50 -0.17 -9.04
C LEU A 64 -2.37 -0.66 -10.21
N LYS A 65 -2.00 -0.27 -11.41
CA LYS A 65 -2.73 -0.68 -12.60
C LYS A 65 -2.80 -2.20 -12.73
N ARG A 66 -1.67 -2.88 -12.55
CA ARG A 66 -1.62 -4.34 -12.66
C ARG A 66 -2.34 -5.04 -11.52
N VAL A 67 -2.26 -4.49 -10.32
CA VAL A 67 -2.99 -5.03 -9.17
C VAL A 67 -4.50 -5.00 -9.44
N ARG A 68 -5.00 -3.90 -9.99
CA ARG A 68 -6.44 -3.79 -10.31
C ARG A 68 -6.89 -4.86 -11.30
N GLU A 69 -6.01 -5.29 -12.19
CA GLU A 69 -6.31 -6.38 -13.12
C GLU A 69 -6.33 -7.75 -12.44
N ILE A 70 -5.50 -7.92 -11.41
CA ILE A 70 -5.41 -9.19 -10.67
C ILE A 70 -6.51 -9.32 -9.62
N ASP A 71 -6.80 -8.23 -8.91
CA ASP A 71 -7.74 -8.22 -7.80
C ASP A 71 -8.41 -6.84 -7.73
N HIS A 72 -9.69 -6.80 -8.00
CA HIS A 72 -10.46 -5.55 -7.99
C HIS A 72 -10.80 -5.07 -6.59
N GLU A 73 -10.71 -5.95 -5.59
CA GLU A 73 -11.20 -5.65 -4.25
C GLU A 73 -10.12 -5.25 -3.26
N VAL A 74 -8.87 -5.60 -3.51
CA VAL A 74 -7.80 -5.27 -2.58
C VAL A 74 -7.69 -3.76 -2.42
N GLY A 75 -7.59 -3.29 -1.17
CA GLY A 75 -7.41 -1.87 -0.90
C GLY A 75 -5.97 -1.46 -1.23
N VAL A 76 -5.80 -0.31 -1.86
CA VAL A 76 -4.47 0.22 -2.14
C VAL A 76 -4.38 1.63 -1.59
N ILE A 77 -3.40 1.87 -0.73
CA ILE A 77 -3.06 3.20 -0.24
C ILE A 77 -1.70 3.55 -0.81
N MET A 78 -1.65 4.63 -1.60
CA MET A 78 -0.40 5.09 -2.20
C MET A 78 0.39 5.93 -1.21
N VAL A 79 1.71 5.81 -1.24
CA VAL A 79 2.60 6.65 -0.46
C VAL A 79 3.37 7.53 -1.43
N THR A 80 3.22 8.86 -1.30
CA THR A 80 3.76 9.82 -2.26
C THR A 80 4.67 10.83 -1.58
N ALA A 81 5.56 11.45 -2.37
CA ALA A 81 6.33 12.59 -1.87
C ALA A 81 5.43 13.82 -1.76
N VAL A 82 5.84 14.78 -0.94
CA VAL A 82 5.04 15.98 -0.65
C VAL A 82 4.74 16.81 -1.90
N ASN A 83 5.58 16.72 -2.92
CA ASN A 83 5.38 17.47 -4.17
C ASN A 83 4.71 16.63 -5.27
N GLU A 84 4.06 15.53 -4.89
CA GLU A 84 3.43 14.63 -5.86
C GLU A 84 1.96 14.37 -5.57
N GLU A 85 1.26 15.38 -5.03
CA GLU A 85 -0.17 15.24 -4.73
C GLU A 85 -1.00 14.96 -5.97
N GLU A 86 -0.57 15.47 -7.13
CA GLU A 86 -1.30 15.20 -8.36
C GLU A 86 -1.23 13.73 -8.74
N THR A 87 -0.08 13.10 -8.53
CA THR A 87 0.05 11.65 -8.74
C THR A 87 -0.88 10.90 -7.79
N GLY A 88 -0.98 11.34 -6.54
CA GLY A 88 -1.90 10.74 -5.58
C GLY A 88 -3.36 10.84 -6.04
N ARG A 89 -3.76 12.02 -6.53
CA ARG A 89 -5.12 12.19 -7.05
C ARG A 89 -5.38 11.31 -8.26
N GLU A 90 -4.38 11.17 -9.13
CA GLU A 90 -4.49 10.28 -10.28
C GLU A 90 -4.66 8.83 -9.84
N ALA A 91 -3.93 8.42 -8.81
CA ALA A 91 -4.05 7.07 -8.25
C ALA A 91 -5.48 6.81 -7.75
N LEU A 92 -6.11 7.81 -7.11
CA LEU A 92 -7.50 7.67 -6.67
C LEU A 92 -8.43 7.40 -7.85
N LYS A 93 -8.21 8.06 -8.99
CA LYS A 93 -9.00 7.81 -10.20
C LYS A 93 -8.78 6.40 -10.75
N MET A 94 -7.62 5.82 -10.48
CA MET A 94 -7.28 4.46 -10.91
C MET A 94 -7.72 3.40 -9.91
N GLY A 95 -8.40 3.78 -8.85
CA GLY A 95 -8.96 2.83 -7.89
C GLY A 95 -8.21 2.69 -6.57
N ALA A 96 -7.21 3.52 -6.31
CA ALA A 96 -6.61 3.56 -4.97
C ALA A 96 -7.63 4.10 -3.97
N PHE A 97 -7.60 3.57 -2.76
CA PHE A 97 -8.50 4.00 -1.70
C PHE A 97 -8.11 5.36 -1.14
N ASP A 98 -6.81 5.59 -1.02
CA ASP A 98 -6.30 6.82 -0.43
C ASP A 98 -4.85 7.03 -0.90
N TYR A 99 -4.32 8.23 -0.64
CA TYR A 99 -2.88 8.45 -0.76
C TYR A 99 -2.41 9.27 0.45
N ILE A 100 -1.18 9.00 0.87
CA ILE A 100 -0.60 9.64 2.05
C ILE A 100 0.76 10.20 1.64
N THR A 101 1.04 11.46 1.97
CA THR A 101 2.32 12.08 1.64
C THR A 101 3.35 11.82 2.73
N LYS A 102 4.61 11.68 2.32
CA LYS A 102 5.73 11.57 3.25
C LYS A 102 6.08 12.96 3.82
N PRO A 103 6.49 13.07 5.09
CA PRO A 103 6.64 11.97 6.07
C PRO A 103 5.29 11.45 6.55
N LEU A 104 5.22 10.16 6.80
CA LEU A 104 3.97 9.50 7.13
C LEU A 104 3.46 9.91 8.52
N ASP A 105 2.19 10.32 8.56
CA ASP A 105 1.45 10.49 9.80
C ASP A 105 0.85 9.13 10.14
N LEU A 106 1.44 8.45 11.12
CA LEU A 106 1.03 7.08 11.45
C LEU A 106 -0.39 7.00 11.99
N GLN A 107 -0.87 8.06 12.66
CA GLN A 107 -2.25 8.08 13.14
C GLN A 107 -3.23 8.15 11.96
N TYR A 108 -2.92 8.98 10.99
CA TYR A 108 -3.74 9.06 9.78
C TYR A 108 -3.72 7.72 9.03
N LEU A 109 -2.53 7.13 8.90
CA LEU A 109 -2.39 5.83 8.24
C LEU A 109 -3.25 4.77 8.91
N GLU A 110 -3.18 4.67 10.22
CA GLU A 110 -3.98 3.70 10.97
C GLU A 110 -5.47 3.90 10.73
N ARG A 111 -5.93 5.14 10.73
CA ARG A 111 -7.33 5.44 10.50
C ARG A 111 -7.77 5.04 9.09
N SER A 112 -6.95 5.37 8.10
CA SER A 112 -7.24 5.04 6.70
C SER A 112 -7.29 3.53 6.48
N LEU A 113 -6.34 2.81 7.07
CA LEU A 113 -6.31 1.34 7.02
C LEU A 113 -7.57 0.75 7.63
N TRP A 114 -7.92 1.23 8.83
CA TRP A 114 -9.07 0.71 9.56
C TRP A 114 -10.36 0.92 8.79
N LEU A 115 -10.53 2.11 8.20
CA LEU A 115 -11.72 2.42 7.42
C LEU A 115 -11.88 1.46 6.24
N LYS A 116 -10.79 1.22 5.52
CA LYS A 116 -10.86 0.33 4.35
C LYS A 116 -11.14 -1.11 4.77
N ILE A 117 -10.46 -1.60 5.79
CA ILE A 117 -10.65 -2.96 6.28
C ILE A 117 -12.07 -3.15 6.80
N ALA A 118 -12.61 -2.15 7.51
CA ALA A 118 -13.97 -2.21 8.00
C ALA A 118 -15.00 -2.35 6.86
N THR A 119 -14.76 -1.69 5.73
CA THR A 119 -15.69 -1.81 4.59
C THR A 119 -15.64 -3.20 3.96
N MET A 120 -14.55 -3.93 4.13
CA MET A 120 -14.41 -5.28 3.56
C MET A 120 -15.12 -6.34 4.39
N LEU A 121 -15.45 -6.03 5.64
CA LEU A 121 -16.11 -6.98 6.55
C LEU A 121 -17.62 -6.94 6.46
N VAL A 122 -18.18 -6.05 5.67
CA VAL A 122 -19.61 -5.86 5.56
C VAL A 122 -20.21 -6.72 4.44
#